data_445dc6da7beff64a4d6f869d4eb9a5f3
#
_entry.id   445dc6da7beff64a4d6f869d4eb9a5f3
#
_cell.length_a   1.000
_cell.length_b   1.000
_cell.length_c   1.000
_cell.angle_alpha   90.00
_cell.angle_beta   90.00
_cell.angle_gamma   90.00
#
_symmetry.space_group_name_H-M   'P 1'
#
loop_
_entity.id
_entity.type
_entity.pdbx_description
1 polymer ?
#
loop_
_entity_poly.entity_id
_entity_poly.type
_entity_poly.pdbx_seq_one_letter_code
_entity_poly.pdbx_strand_id
1 'polypeptide(L)'
;MDILEEIAASLERGEDDGVAALVRRAIEERQAPLDILNRGLIAGMDVVGEQFRNRDIFLPDVLLAARGMYAGLDLLKPLLAQGGVPSAGRIVLGSVHGD
;
A
#
# COMPACT_ATOMS: atom_id res chain seq x y z
N MET A 1 -14.02 6.51 10.51
CA MET A 1 -12.71 6.43 9.87
C MET A 1 -12.86 5.71 8.55
N ASP A 2 -12.31 6.29 7.51
CA ASP A 2 -12.34 5.71 6.19
C ASP A 2 -11.47 4.45 6.16
N ILE A 3 -11.86 3.47 5.33
CA ILE A 3 -11.08 2.23 5.26
C ILE A 3 -9.65 2.48 4.77
N LEU A 4 -9.46 3.49 3.91
CA LEU A 4 -8.11 3.84 3.46
C LEU A 4 -7.27 4.37 4.61
N GLU A 5 -7.86 5.14 5.50
CA GLU A 5 -7.19 5.60 6.70
C GLU A 5 -6.87 4.45 7.65
N GLU A 6 -7.74 3.45 7.70
CA GLU A 6 -7.49 2.27 8.52
C GLU A 6 -6.31 1.47 7.99
N ILE A 7 -6.16 1.40 6.67
CA ILE A 7 -5.01 0.73 6.06
C ILE A 7 -3.72 1.43 6.48
N ALA A 8 -3.71 2.77 6.37
CA ALA A 8 -2.54 3.54 6.75
C ALA A 8 -2.22 3.35 8.24
N ALA A 9 -3.26 3.36 9.09
CA ALA A 9 -3.06 3.17 10.52
C ALA A 9 -2.50 1.78 10.84
N SER A 10 -2.96 0.74 10.15
CA SER A 10 -2.44 -0.61 10.35
C SER A 10 -0.97 -0.69 9.96
N LEU A 11 -0.58 0.01 8.88
CA LEU A 11 0.83 0.07 8.50
C LEU A 11 1.65 0.73 9.59
N GLU A 12 1.15 1.83 10.15
CA GLU A 12 1.86 2.54 11.20
C GLU A 12 2.05 1.67 12.44
N ARG A 13 1.11 0.75 12.70
CA ARG A 13 1.22 -0.15 13.84
C ARG A 13 2.02 -1.41 13.54
N GLY A 14 2.44 -1.60 12.30
CA GLY A 14 3.19 -2.79 11.93
C GLY A 14 2.35 -4.05 11.85
N GLU A 15 1.05 -3.91 11.63
CA GLU A 15 0.12 -5.05 11.55
C GLU A 15 -0.02 -5.52 10.11
N ASP A 16 0.98 -6.25 9.64
CA ASP A 16 1.03 -6.68 8.25
C ASP A 16 -0.19 -7.52 7.83
N ASP A 17 -0.63 -8.43 8.69
CA ASP A 17 -1.82 -9.24 8.39
C ASP A 17 -3.07 -8.37 8.33
N GLY A 18 -3.15 -7.37 9.20
CA GLY A 18 -4.27 -6.44 9.22
C GLY A 18 -4.32 -5.60 7.95
N VAL A 19 -3.17 -5.19 7.45
CA VAL A 19 -3.11 -4.43 6.21
C VAL A 19 -3.68 -5.24 5.06
N ALA A 20 -3.27 -6.50 4.92
CA ALA A 20 -3.77 -7.35 3.84
C ALA A 20 -5.29 -7.53 3.92
N ALA A 21 -5.80 -7.77 5.12
CA ALA A 21 -7.25 -7.94 5.31
C ALA A 21 -8.00 -6.67 4.94
N LEU A 22 -7.49 -5.51 5.34
CA LEU A 22 -8.15 -4.24 5.03
C LEU A 22 -8.09 -3.92 3.54
N VAL A 23 -6.97 -4.23 2.89
CA VAL A 23 -6.86 -4.02 1.44
C VAL A 23 -7.87 -4.89 0.72
N ARG A 24 -8.02 -6.16 1.10
CA ARG A 24 -9.04 -7.02 0.51
C ARG A 24 -10.43 -6.42 0.67
N ARG A 25 -10.72 -5.93 1.86
CA ARG A 25 -12.02 -5.33 2.15
C ARG A 25 -12.24 -4.09 1.30
N ALA A 26 -11.22 -3.24 1.15
CA ALA A 26 -11.33 -2.05 0.32
C ALA A 26 -11.61 -2.42 -1.13
N ILE A 27 -10.98 -3.48 -1.63
CA ILE A 27 -11.23 -3.98 -2.97
C ILE A 27 -12.69 -4.43 -3.10
N GLU A 28 -13.20 -5.15 -2.11
CA GLU A 28 -14.57 -5.61 -2.11
C GLU A 28 -15.56 -4.46 -2.07
N GLU A 29 -15.19 -3.36 -1.41
CA GLU A 29 -16.02 -2.17 -1.35
C GLU A 29 -15.86 -1.29 -2.58
N ARG A 30 -15.13 -1.77 -3.58
CA ARG A 30 -14.96 -1.11 -4.87
C ARG A 30 -14.19 0.21 -4.79
N GLN A 31 -13.30 0.31 -3.81
CA GLN A 31 -12.37 1.42 -3.79
C GLN A 31 -11.42 1.30 -4.97
N ALA A 32 -11.05 2.41 -5.57
CA ALA A 32 -10.14 2.38 -6.70
C ALA A 32 -8.77 1.87 -6.25
N PRO A 33 -8.16 0.93 -7.01
CA PRO A 33 -6.84 0.41 -6.61
C PRO A 33 -5.78 1.49 -6.42
N LEU A 34 -5.78 2.53 -7.27
CA LEU A 34 -4.82 3.62 -7.11
C LEU A 34 -5.06 4.40 -5.83
N ASP A 35 -6.31 4.56 -5.43
CA ASP A 35 -6.62 5.23 -4.17
C ASP A 35 -6.15 4.41 -2.99
N ILE A 36 -6.37 3.08 -3.04
CA ILE A 36 -5.91 2.19 -1.99
C ILE A 36 -4.38 2.30 -1.86
N LEU A 37 -3.69 2.30 -2.99
CA LEU A 37 -2.24 2.42 -2.98
C LEU A 37 -1.80 3.77 -2.43
N ASN A 38 -2.32 4.86 -3.00
CA ASN A 38 -1.81 6.20 -2.66
C ASN A 38 -2.27 6.68 -1.29
N ARG A 39 -3.54 6.46 -0.96
CA ARG A 39 -4.11 7.00 0.27
C ARG A 39 -4.05 6.03 1.44
N GLY A 40 -3.85 4.76 1.15
CA GLY A 40 -3.71 3.74 2.19
C GLY A 40 -2.27 3.35 2.40
N LEU A 41 -1.69 2.66 1.42
CA LEU A 41 -0.36 2.09 1.59
C LEU A 41 0.74 3.15 1.61
N ILE A 42 0.79 4.00 0.61
CA ILE A 42 1.85 5.01 0.52
C ILE A 42 1.71 6.03 1.64
N ALA A 43 0.49 6.48 1.92
CA ALA A 43 0.26 7.44 2.99
C ALA A 43 0.74 6.89 4.33
N GLY A 44 0.46 5.60 4.61
CA GLY A 44 0.92 4.97 5.83
C GLY A 44 2.44 4.89 5.90
N MET A 45 3.07 4.53 4.78
CA MET A 45 4.53 4.44 4.74
C MET A 45 5.19 5.81 4.89
N ASP A 46 4.57 6.86 4.40
CA ASP A 46 5.09 8.22 4.60
C ASP A 46 5.15 8.56 6.09
N VAL A 47 4.11 8.22 6.84
CA VAL A 47 4.09 8.46 8.27
C VAL A 47 5.16 7.61 8.96
N VAL A 48 5.27 6.33 8.59
CA VAL A 48 6.30 5.45 9.15
C VAL A 48 7.69 6.00 8.89
N GLY A 49 7.94 6.47 7.67
CA GLY A 49 9.23 7.06 7.33
C GLY A 49 9.54 8.29 8.17
N GLU A 50 8.53 9.12 8.40
CA GLU A 50 8.71 10.32 9.22
C GLU A 50 8.99 9.96 10.67
N GLN A 51 8.26 8.97 11.21
CA GLN A 51 8.49 8.50 12.56
C GLN A 51 9.91 7.94 12.73
N PHE A 52 10.39 7.26 11.71
CA PHE A 52 11.74 6.71 11.73
C PHE A 52 12.78 7.85 11.75
N ARG A 53 12.57 8.86 10.92
CA ARG A 53 13.49 10.03 10.91
C ARG A 53 13.48 10.75 12.24
N ASN A 54 12.34 10.80 12.92
CA ASN A 54 12.21 11.45 14.21
C ASN A 54 12.62 10.55 15.37
N ARG A 55 13.01 9.31 15.06
CA ARG A 55 13.44 8.32 16.05
C ARG A 55 12.32 7.88 16.99
N ASP A 56 11.08 8.03 16.55
CA ASP A 56 9.93 7.52 17.30
C ASP A 56 9.83 6.01 17.19
N ILE A 57 10.35 5.45 16.11
CA ILE A 57 10.35 4.00 15.88
C ILE A 57 11.73 3.59 15.39
N PHE A 58 11.97 2.29 15.40
CA PHE A 58 13.26 1.73 15.01
C PHE A 58 13.12 0.90 13.74
N LEU A 59 14.26 0.46 13.20
CA LEU A 59 14.29 -0.29 11.95
C LEU A 59 13.35 -1.50 11.92
N PRO A 60 13.25 -2.32 12.97
CA PRO A 60 12.30 -3.44 12.93
C PRO A 60 10.87 -3.01 12.67
N ASP A 61 10.46 -1.86 13.21
CA ASP A 61 9.11 -1.34 12.98
C ASP A 61 8.91 -0.97 11.52
N VAL A 62 9.93 -0.37 10.90
CA VAL A 62 9.89 -0.01 9.49
C VAL A 62 9.78 -1.27 8.63
N LEU A 63 10.51 -2.32 9.00
CA LEU A 63 10.47 -3.58 8.24
C LEU A 63 9.09 -4.24 8.33
N LEU A 64 8.44 -4.18 9.49
CA LEU A 64 7.08 -4.70 9.63
C LEU A 64 6.10 -3.92 8.76
N ALA A 65 6.23 -2.60 8.75
CA ALA A 65 5.38 -1.77 7.92
C ALA A 65 5.60 -2.08 6.44
N ALA A 66 6.85 -2.26 6.03
CA ALA A 66 7.17 -2.59 4.65
C ALA A 66 6.56 -3.94 4.25
N ARG A 67 6.57 -4.92 5.15
CA ARG A 67 5.95 -6.21 4.88
C ARG A 67 4.44 -6.06 4.66
N GLY A 68 3.80 -5.23 5.47
CA GLY A 68 2.38 -4.95 5.29
C GLY A 68 2.10 -4.28 3.96
N MET A 69 2.94 -3.31 3.60
CA MET A 69 2.81 -2.63 2.32
C MET A 69 2.93 -3.61 1.15
N TYR A 70 3.92 -4.49 1.18
CA TYR A 70 4.10 -5.46 0.10
C TYR A 70 2.95 -6.46 0.04
N ALA A 71 2.44 -6.89 1.19
CA ALA A 71 1.29 -7.79 1.22
C ALA A 71 0.06 -7.14 0.57
N GLY A 72 -0.19 -5.87 0.89
CA GLY A 72 -1.28 -5.13 0.29
C GLY A 72 -1.06 -4.88 -1.19
N LEU A 73 0.18 -4.53 -1.55
CA LEU A 73 0.52 -4.27 -2.95
C LEU A 73 0.34 -5.51 -3.82
N ASP A 74 0.68 -6.68 -3.31
CA ASP A 74 0.48 -7.93 -4.05
C ASP A 74 -0.98 -8.14 -4.41
N LEU A 75 -1.90 -7.74 -3.53
CA LEU A 75 -3.32 -7.84 -3.81
C LEU A 75 -3.76 -6.84 -4.87
N LEU A 76 -3.09 -5.69 -4.94
CA LEU A 76 -3.46 -4.64 -5.89
C LEU A 76 -2.83 -4.83 -7.26
N LYS A 77 -1.70 -5.54 -7.35
CA LYS A 77 -0.97 -5.66 -8.62
C LYS A 77 -1.83 -6.08 -9.79
N PRO A 78 -2.62 -7.18 -9.69
CA PRO A 78 -3.43 -7.58 -10.84
C PRO A 78 -4.48 -6.54 -11.20
N LEU A 79 -5.01 -5.82 -10.22
CA LEU A 79 -6.02 -4.81 -10.47
C LEU A 79 -5.41 -3.58 -11.14
N LEU A 80 -4.22 -3.20 -10.73
CA LEU A 80 -3.51 -2.07 -11.33
C LEU A 80 -3.12 -2.39 -12.76
N ALA A 81 -2.74 -3.64 -13.03
CA ALA A 81 -2.37 -4.05 -14.37
C ALA A 81 -3.56 -4.11 -15.30
N GLN A 82 -4.73 -4.48 -14.79
CA GLN A 82 -5.91 -4.67 -15.64
C GLN A 82 -6.55 -3.38 -16.09
N GLY A 83 -6.94 -2.57 -15.18
CA GLY A 83 -7.81 -1.49 -15.52
C GLY A 83 -7.44 -0.18 -14.96
N GLY A 84 -6.52 -0.22 -14.06
CA GLY A 84 -6.13 0.99 -13.41
C GLY A 84 -5.33 1.92 -14.28
N VAL A 85 -4.78 1.40 -15.38
CA VAL A 85 -3.91 2.19 -16.23
C VAL A 85 -4.45 2.20 -17.63
N PRO A 86 -5.14 3.25 -18.00
CA PRO A 86 -5.56 3.37 -19.38
C PRO A 86 -4.32 3.66 -20.18
N SER A 87 -4.15 2.94 -21.11
CA SER A 87 -3.16 3.25 -22.05
C SER A 87 -1.80 3.39 -21.54
N ALA A 88 -1.65 3.76 -20.88
CA ALA A 88 -0.35 3.98 -20.65
C ALA A 88 0.40 2.85 -20.34
N GLY A 89 -0.34 2.75 -20.62
CA GLY A 89 0.27 2.43 -20.61
C GLY A 89 1.05 1.86 -20.70
N ARG A 90 1.01 1.77 -20.93
CA ARG A 90 1.79 1.41 -21.21
C ARG A 90 2.84 1.37 -20.70
N ILE A 91 2.74 1.33 -20.46
CA ILE A 91 3.63 1.41 -20.07
C ILE A 91 4.29 0.89 -19.52
N VAL A 92 4.13 0.69 -19.63
CA VAL A 92 4.82 0.37 -19.27
C VAL A 92 5.44 -0.15 -18.82
N LEU A 93 5.22 -0.39 -18.83
CA LEU A 93 5.88 -0.76 -18.56
C LEU A 93 6.57 -1.18 -18.27
N GLY A 94 6.53 -1.30 -18.35
CA GLY A 94 7.23 -1.62 -18.28
C GLY A 94 7.84 -1.94 -17.91
N SER A 95 7.75 -2.07 -17.93
CA SER A 95 8.44 -2.25 -17.76
C SER A 95 9.08 -2.56 -17.39
N VAL A 96 8.96 -2.76 -17.35
CA VAL A 96 9.66 -2.94 -17.17
C VAL A 96 10.40 -3.24 -16.89
N HIS A 97 10.27 -3.38 -16.82
CA HIS A 97 11.13 -3.59 -16.69
C HIS A 97 11.59 -3.96 -16.34
N GLY A 98 11.38 -4.04 -16.26
CA GLY A 98 11.85 -4.42 -16.03
C GLY A 98 12.19 -4.80 -15.72
N ASP A 99 12.03 -4.99 -15.61
CA ASP A 99 12.49 -5.21 -15.46
C ASP A 99 12.76 -5.50 -15.46
#